data_cd850b6cb70e832573b354d156284b6c
#
_entry.id   cd850b6cb70e832573b354d156284b6c
#
_cell.length_a   1.000
_cell.length_b   1.000
_cell.length_c   1.000
_cell.angle_alpha   90.00
_cell.angle_beta   90.00
_cell.angle_gamma   90.00
#
_symmetry.space_group_name_H-M   'P 1'
#
loop_
_entity.id
_entity.type
_entity.pdbx_description
1 polymer ?
#
loop_
_entity_poly.entity_id
_entity_poly.type
_entity_poly.pdbx_seq_one_letter_code
_entity_poly.pdbx_strand_id
1 'polypeptide(L)'
;SSEANANHQKLVLFFNAGVDTDGTQVYFIDDLKFAEVTDPCNGVVPDLSIVNDFNCQQNSTIPGYVTNSIVENPDQSGINTSDAVLKVTDNGTDAWDALVFDLGRSMDLSTKNYLRIKILSTRAVPLLAKLEGGTSGAKEVWGAITVTGIWTEYVFNFSDQAAADHKKIVLFFNGGQNDGTASVVY
;
A
#
# COMPACT_ATOMS: atom_id res chain seq x y z
N SER A 1 17.91 -21.61 3.91
CA SER A 1 19.04 -21.42 2.97
C SER A 1 19.95 -22.62 3.07
N SER A 2 20.42 -23.17 1.93
CA SER A 2 21.28 -24.35 1.86
C SER A 2 22.65 -24.16 2.50
N GLU A 3 23.02 -22.92 2.77
CA GLU A 3 24.35 -22.53 3.30
C GLU A 3 24.38 -22.38 4.84
N ALA A 4 23.25 -22.56 5.53
CA ALA A 4 23.16 -22.33 6.97
C ALA A 4 24.10 -23.19 7.83
N ASN A 5 24.54 -24.36 7.33
CA ASN A 5 25.44 -25.27 8.02
C ASN A 5 26.79 -25.43 7.32
N ALA A 6 27.12 -24.60 6.34
CA ALA A 6 28.39 -24.67 5.64
C ALA A 6 29.51 -23.99 6.48
N ASN A 7 30.67 -24.64 6.54
CA ASN A 7 31.83 -24.09 7.28
C ASN A 7 32.69 -23.24 6.33
N HIS A 8 32.23 -22.02 6.06
CA HIS A 8 32.98 -21.06 5.25
C HIS A 8 34.03 -20.33 6.12
N GLN A 9 35.25 -20.25 5.64
CA GLN A 9 36.36 -19.55 6.32
C GLN A 9 36.81 -18.27 5.61
N LYS A 10 36.22 -17.99 4.43
CA LYS A 10 36.60 -16.83 3.63
C LYS A 10 35.34 -16.14 3.08
N LEU A 11 35.36 -14.83 3.14
CA LEU A 11 34.46 -13.95 2.39
C LEU A 11 35.29 -13.31 1.27
N VAL A 12 34.83 -13.41 0.03
CA VAL A 12 35.50 -12.81 -1.12
C VAL A 12 34.55 -11.82 -1.78
N LEU A 13 35.00 -10.60 -1.91
CA LEU A 13 34.27 -9.54 -2.59
C LEU A 13 34.95 -9.22 -3.93
N PHE A 14 34.20 -9.21 -4.99
CA PHE A 14 34.66 -8.83 -6.32
C PHE A 14 34.04 -7.48 -6.67
N PHE A 15 34.85 -6.44 -6.67
CA PHE A 15 34.43 -5.13 -7.14
C PHE A 15 34.51 -5.08 -8.66
N ASN A 16 33.47 -4.55 -9.31
CA ASN A 16 33.37 -4.46 -10.75
C ASN A 16 33.49 -5.81 -11.47
N ALA A 17 32.92 -6.87 -10.88
CA ALA A 17 33.06 -8.24 -11.36
C ALA A 17 32.49 -8.40 -12.80
N GLY A 18 33.31 -8.97 -13.69
CA GLY A 18 32.93 -9.22 -15.07
C GLY A 18 32.92 -7.99 -15.99
N VAL A 19 33.38 -6.86 -15.50
CA VAL A 19 33.51 -5.62 -16.30
C VAL A 19 34.99 -5.26 -16.39
N ASP A 20 35.49 -5.16 -17.61
CA ASP A 20 36.84 -4.68 -17.90
C ASP A 20 36.77 -3.15 -18.07
N THR A 21 37.43 -2.39 -17.20
CA THR A 21 37.39 -0.92 -17.18
C THR A 21 38.78 -0.32 -17.33
N ASP A 22 38.89 0.71 -18.16
CA ASP A 22 40.13 1.46 -18.40
C ASP A 22 40.34 2.52 -17.30
N GLY A 23 40.56 2.13 -16.08
CA GLY A 23 40.85 3.13 -15.05
C GLY A 23 40.92 2.60 -13.65
N THR A 24 41.53 3.38 -12.78
CA THR A 24 41.62 3.08 -11.34
C THR A 24 40.30 3.42 -10.67
N GLN A 25 39.68 2.42 -10.05
CA GLN A 25 38.48 2.58 -9.26
C GLN A 25 38.85 2.49 -7.77
N VAL A 26 38.32 3.38 -6.97
CA VAL A 26 38.56 3.40 -5.51
C VAL A 26 37.24 3.09 -4.81
N TYR A 27 37.28 2.11 -3.93
CA TYR A 27 36.14 1.69 -3.11
C TYR A 27 36.50 1.89 -1.63
N PHE A 28 35.56 2.45 -0.87
CA PHE A 28 35.65 2.55 0.57
C PHE A 28 34.68 1.54 1.18
N ILE A 29 35.12 0.77 2.14
CA ILE A 29 34.30 -0.25 2.81
C ILE A 29 34.36 0.04 4.31
N ASP A 30 33.21 -0.01 4.95
CA ASP A 30 33.07 0.11 6.39
C ASP A 30 31.98 -0.87 6.87
N ASP A 31 31.96 -1.16 8.17
CA ASP A 31 30.94 -1.96 8.86
C ASP A 31 30.58 -3.31 8.22
N LEU A 32 31.56 -4.02 7.65
CA LEU A 32 31.35 -5.34 7.08
C LEU A 32 31.09 -6.37 8.18
N LYS A 33 29.84 -6.81 8.31
CA LYS A 33 29.40 -7.76 9.35
C LYS A 33 28.32 -8.68 8.83
N PHE A 34 28.24 -9.89 9.40
CA PHE A 34 27.03 -10.70 9.32
C PHE A 34 26.08 -10.28 10.42
N ALA A 35 24.83 -10.12 10.08
CA ALA A 35 23.76 -9.81 11.02
C ALA A 35 22.58 -10.76 10.79
N GLU A 36 21.82 -11.02 11.84
CA GLU A 36 20.53 -11.69 11.69
C GLU A 36 19.57 -10.76 10.93
N VAL A 37 18.85 -11.32 9.97
CA VAL A 37 17.71 -10.63 9.38
C VAL A 37 16.58 -10.73 10.40
N THR A 38 16.36 -9.66 11.14
CA THR A 38 15.21 -9.56 12.03
C THR A 38 13.99 -9.21 11.17
N ASP A 39 12.97 -10.05 11.21
CA ASP A 39 11.66 -9.71 10.66
C ASP A 39 11.05 -8.59 11.54
N PRO A 40 10.88 -7.36 11.02
CA PRO A 40 10.33 -6.26 11.80
C PRO A 40 8.88 -6.53 12.25
N CYS A 41 8.21 -7.49 11.62
CA CYS A 41 6.84 -7.88 11.95
C CYS A 41 6.76 -9.04 12.95
N ASN A 42 7.90 -9.59 13.37
CA ASN A 42 7.91 -10.69 14.33
C ASN A 42 7.29 -10.26 15.66
N GLY A 43 6.24 -10.97 16.08
CA GLY A 43 5.51 -10.70 17.33
C GLY A 43 4.44 -9.60 17.19
N VAL A 44 4.24 -9.01 16.02
CA VAL A 44 3.12 -8.09 15.79
C VAL A 44 1.81 -8.87 15.82
N VAL A 45 0.91 -8.47 16.73
CA VAL A 45 -0.43 -9.04 16.83
C VAL A 45 -1.35 -8.35 15.82
N PRO A 46 -2.12 -9.10 15.01
CA PRO A 46 -3.05 -8.50 14.06
C PRO A 46 -4.08 -7.60 14.74
N ASP A 47 -4.17 -6.34 14.34
CA ASP A 47 -5.28 -5.44 14.67
C ASP A 47 -6.27 -5.44 13.50
N LEU A 48 -7.40 -6.13 13.68
CA LEU A 48 -8.42 -6.27 12.63
C LEU A 48 -9.14 -4.96 12.29
N SER A 49 -8.88 -3.86 13.00
CA SER A 49 -9.35 -2.54 12.61
C SER A 49 -8.49 -1.89 11.52
N ILE A 50 -7.27 -2.39 11.34
CA ILE A 50 -6.38 -1.99 10.25
C ILE A 50 -6.64 -2.92 9.07
N VAL A 51 -7.09 -2.36 7.95
CA VAL A 51 -7.33 -3.13 6.72
C VAL A 51 -6.00 -3.58 6.13
N ASN A 52 -5.09 -2.64 5.96
CA ASN A 52 -3.72 -2.87 5.50
C ASN A 52 -2.87 -1.63 5.82
N ASP A 53 -1.67 -1.81 6.39
CA ASP A 53 -0.68 -0.74 6.59
C ASP A 53 0.53 -0.91 5.65
N PHE A 54 0.51 -1.95 4.80
CA PHE A 54 1.55 -2.31 3.83
C PHE A 54 2.91 -2.63 4.45
N ASN A 55 2.98 -2.73 5.76
CA ASN A 55 4.14 -3.17 6.52
C ASN A 55 3.81 -4.50 7.22
N CYS A 56 3.26 -4.46 8.43
CA CYS A 56 3.04 -5.65 9.25
C CYS A 56 1.57 -6.06 9.40
N GLN A 57 0.63 -5.17 9.09
CA GLN A 57 -0.81 -5.44 9.16
C GLN A 57 -1.37 -5.62 7.75
N GLN A 58 -1.62 -6.86 7.37
CA GLN A 58 -2.19 -7.22 6.06
C GLN A 58 -3.45 -8.07 6.28
N ASN A 59 -4.55 -7.41 6.68
CA ASN A 59 -5.80 -8.07 7.05
C ASN A 59 -6.81 -8.15 5.90
N SER A 60 -6.35 -7.92 4.67
CA SER A 60 -7.14 -8.05 3.44
C SER A 60 -6.29 -8.57 2.30
N THR A 61 -6.92 -9.17 1.31
CA THR A 61 -6.32 -9.42 0.01
C THR A 61 -6.66 -8.29 -0.94
N ILE A 62 -5.80 -8.05 -1.94
CA ILE A 62 -6.01 -7.03 -2.98
C ILE A 62 -6.11 -7.76 -4.32
N PRO A 63 -7.32 -8.17 -4.75
CA PRO A 63 -7.52 -8.71 -6.09
C PRO A 63 -7.28 -7.59 -7.12
N GLY A 64 -6.52 -7.89 -8.18
CA GLY A 64 -6.08 -6.88 -9.14
C GLY A 64 -7.17 -6.51 -10.14
N TYR A 65 -7.63 -5.27 -10.07
CA TYR A 65 -8.41 -4.61 -11.13
C TYR A 65 -7.64 -3.39 -11.65
N VAL A 66 -7.23 -2.47 -10.76
CA VAL A 66 -6.35 -1.35 -11.10
C VAL A 66 -4.87 -1.75 -10.93
N THR A 67 -3.99 -1.16 -11.71
CA THR A 67 -2.55 -1.40 -11.56
C THR A 67 -2.07 -0.92 -10.19
N ASN A 68 -1.55 -1.84 -9.39
CA ASN A 68 -1.05 -1.53 -8.06
C ASN A 68 0.19 -2.35 -7.69
N SER A 69 0.99 -1.83 -6.76
CA SER A 69 2.16 -2.52 -6.20
C SER A 69 2.56 -1.91 -4.86
N ILE A 70 3.08 -2.73 -3.94
CA ILE A 70 3.72 -2.22 -2.73
C ILE A 70 5.09 -1.68 -3.13
N VAL A 71 5.38 -0.47 -2.70
CA VAL A 71 6.63 0.26 -2.98
C VAL A 71 7.15 0.92 -1.71
N GLU A 72 8.43 1.33 -1.74
CA GLU A 72 8.98 2.23 -0.72
C GLU A 72 8.17 3.53 -0.68
N ASN A 73 7.94 4.06 0.53
CA ASN A 73 7.21 5.31 0.70
C ASN A 73 8.01 6.47 0.08
N PRO A 74 7.48 7.16 -0.94
CA PRO A 74 8.19 8.23 -1.63
C PRO A 74 8.36 9.50 -0.78
N ASP A 75 7.61 9.62 0.32
CA ASP A 75 7.68 10.77 1.24
C ASP A 75 7.36 10.32 2.68
N GLN A 76 8.40 9.96 3.42
CA GLN A 76 8.30 9.53 4.83
C GLN A 76 8.20 10.75 5.76
N SER A 77 7.24 11.64 5.50
CA SER A 77 7.07 12.87 6.26
C SER A 77 5.61 13.16 6.66
N GLY A 78 5.43 14.18 7.49
CA GLY A 78 4.11 14.64 7.90
C GLY A 78 3.32 13.55 8.65
N ILE A 79 2.18 13.17 8.11
CA ILE A 79 1.27 12.20 8.75
C ILE A 79 1.56 10.74 8.37
N ASN A 80 2.52 10.48 7.46
CA ASN A 80 2.86 9.13 7.04
C ASN A 80 4.38 8.90 6.99
N THR A 81 4.90 8.25 8.02
CA THR A 81 6.31 7.90 8.17
C THR A 81 6.57 6.40 7.97
N SER A 82 5.62 5.65 7.41
CA SER A 82 5.79 4.22 7.14
C SER A 82 6.84 3.98 6.04
N ASP A 83 7.50 2.83 6.09
CA ASP A 83 8.55 2.48 5.13
C ASP A 83 7.97 2.09 3.76
N ALA A 84 6.79 1.44 3.75
CA ALA A 84 6.15 0.96 2.56
C ALA A 84 4.71 1.45 2.42
N VAL A 85 4.26 1.58 1.18
CA VAL A 85 2.91 2.04 0.81
C VAL A 85 2.41 1.30 -0.43
N LEU A 86 1.11 1.32 -0.66
CA LEU A 86 0.54 0.85 -1.92
C LEU A 86 0.56 1.98 -2.94
N LYS A 87 1.25 1.77 -4.05
CA LYS A 87 1.15 2.61 -5.24
C LYS A 87 0.02 2.12 -6.13
N VAL A 88 -0.86 3.01 -6.51
CA VAL A 88 -1.95 2.76 -7.46
C VAL A 88 -1.79 3.69 -8.66
N THR A 89 -1.91 3.14 -9.87
CA THR A 89 -1.84 3.91 -11.11
C THR A 89 -3.16 3.77 -11.85
N ASP A 90 -3.89 4.87 -11.96
CA ASP A 90 -5.02 5.02 -12.85
C ASP A 90 -4.51 5.57 -14.19
N ASN A 91 -4.87 4.93 -15.29
CA ASN A 91 -4.46 5.35 -16.64
C ASN A 91 -5.39 6.41 -17.26
N GLY A 92 -6.50 6.71 -16.60
CA GLY A 92 -7.51 7.68 -17.03
C GLY A 92 -8.38 7.21 -18.20
N THR A 93 -8.30 5.94 -18.60
CA THR A 93 -9.04 5.41 -19.75
C THR A 93 -10.28 4.59 -19.35
N ASP A 94 -10.40 4.22 -18.08
CA ASP A 94 -11.56 3.54 -17.52
C ASP A 94 -12.13 4.38 -16.36
N ALA A 95 -13.39 4.74 -16.47
CA ALA A 95 -14.05 5.55 -15.45
C ALA A 95 -14.26 4.80 -14.12
N TRP A 96 -14.10 3.48 -14.12
CA TRP A 96 -14.44 2.63 -12.98
C TRP A 96 -13.35 1.63 -12.61
N ASP A 97 -12.09 1.98 -12.87
CA ASP A 97 -10.95 1.23 -12.38
C ASP A 97 -10.98 1.16 -10.84
N ALA A 98 -11.05 -0.04 -10.31
CA ALA A 98 -11.30 -0.28 -8.88
C ALA A 98 -10.06 -0.83 -8.17
N LEU A 99 -9.74 -0.26 -7.01
CA LEU A 99 -8.89 -0.88 -6.01
C LEU A 99 -9.80 -1.59 -4.99
N VAL A 100 -9.65 -2.90 -4.86
CA VAL A 100 -10.47 -3.70 -3.95
C VAL A 100 -9.63 -4.23 -2.81
N PHE A 101 -10.12 -4.05 -1.57
CA PHE A 101 -9.63 -4.74 -0.38
C PHE A 101 -10.70 -5.76 0.04
N ASP A 102 -10.41 -7.04 -0.11
CA ASP A 102 -11.28 -8.13 0.32
C ASP A 102 -10.81 -8.65 1.68
N LEU A 103 -11.64 -8.44 2.70
CA LEU A 103 -11.33 -8.84 4.07
C LEU A 103 -11.63 -10.31 4.33
N GLY A 104 -12.38 -10.99 3.43
CA GLY A 104 -12.81 -12.38 3.63
C GLY A 104 -13.76 -12.59 4.82
N ARG A 105 -14.10 -11.53 5.56
CA ARG A 105 -14.97 -11.51 6.75
C ARG A 105 -15.80 -10.24 6.76
N SER A 106 -16.91 -10.24 7.50
CA SER A 106 -17.70 -9.04 7.71
C SER A 106 -16.95 -8.01 8.55
N MET A 107 -17.10 -6.74 8.20
CA MET A 107 -16.60 -5.61 8.98
C MET A 107 -17.48 -5.39 10.21
N ASP A 108 -16.87 -5.00 11.32
CA ASP A 108 -17.61 -4.48 12.48
C ASP A 108 -17.84 -2.97 12.31
N LEU A 109 -18.97 -2.62 11.72
CA LEU A 109 -19.36 -1.22 11.50
C LEU A 109 -20.22 -0.66 12.63
N SER A 110 -20.49 -1.45 13.70
CA SER A 110 -21.29 -0.99 14.84
C SER A 110 -20.59 0.11 15.64
N THR A 111 -19.26 0.05 15.70
CA THR A 111 -18.43 1.01 16.43
C THR A 111 -17.32 1.62 15.58
N LYS A 112 -16.82 0.90 14.55
CA LYS A 112 -15.72 1.30 13.67
C LYS A 112 -16.26 1.59 12.27
N ASN A 113 -17.01 2.67 12.12
CA ASN A 113 -17.79 2.98 10.93
C ASN A 113 -17.28 4.20 10.13
N TYR A 114 -16.06 4.65 10.41
CA TYR A 114 -15.36 5.64 9.61
C TYR A 114 -14.15 4.98 8.94
N LEU A 115 -14.17 4.92 7.62
CA LEU A 115 -12.98 4.55 6.84
C LEU A 115 -12.04 5.75 6.80
N ARG A 116 -10.81 5.56 7.28
CA ARG A 116 -9.73 6.56 7.22
C ARG A 116 -8.64 6.03 6.30
N ILE A 117 -8.18 6.88 5.40
CA ILE A 117 -7.13 6.54 4.45
C ILE A 117 -6.18 7.73 4.28
N LYS A 118 -4.88 7.47 4.34
CA LYS A 118 -3.86 8.46 4.01
C LYS A 118 -3.52 8.33 2.54
N ILE A 119 -3.51 9.42 1.83
CA ILE A 119 -3.25 9.47 0.38
C ILE A 119 -2.23 10.56 0.09
N LEU A 120 -1.22 10.22 -0.72
CA LEU A 120 -0.35 11.14 -1.44
C LEU A 120 -0.69 11.00 -2.93
N SER A 121 -1.22 12.02 -3.54
CA SER A 121 -1.66 11.98 -4.94
C SER A 121 -0.89 12.97 -5.80
N THR A 122 -0.66 12.59 -7.06
CA THR A 122 -0.09 13.48 -8.08
C THR A 122 -1.14 14.41 -8.69
N ARG A 123 -2.45 14.12 -8.46
CA ARG A 123 -3.55 14.83 -9.13
C ARG A 123 -4.75 14.96 -8.20
N ALA A 124 -5.46 16.08 -8.29
CA ALA A 124 -6.78 16.27 -7.68
C ALA A 124 -7.84 15.56 -8.54
N VAL A 125 -8.56 14.61 -7.93
CA VAL A 125 -9.52 13.75 -8.63
C VAL A 125 -10.71 13.40 -7.72
N PRO A 126 -11.88 13.05 -8.27
CA PRO A 126 -12.95 12.41 -7.50
C PRO A 126 -12.45 11.13 -6.82
N LEU A 127 -12.96 10.85 -5.63
CA LEU A 127 -12.67 9.63 -4.88
C LEU A 127 -13.96 9.04 -4.36
N LEU A 128 -14.28 7.84 -4.82
CA LEU A 128 -15.42 7.09 -4.31
C LEU A 128 -14.94 5.96 -3.41
N ALA A 129 -15.48 5.89 -2.20
CA ALA A 129 -15.36 4.73 -1.31
C ALA A 129 -16.69 3.97 -1.29
N LYS A 130 -16.60 2.65 -1.51
CA LYS A 130 -17.76 1.77 -1.56
C LYS A 130 -17.55 0.58 -0.64
N LEU A 131 -18.56 0.22 0.13
CA LEU A 131 -18.61 -1.04 0.88
C LEU A 131 -19.56 -2.01 0.19
N GLU A 132 -19.15 -3.29 0.10
CA GLU A 132 -19.94 -4.35 -0.53
C GLU A 132 -19.53 -5.75 -0.07
N GLY A 133 -20.09 -6.79 -0.69
CA GLY A 133 -19.64 -8.18 -0.57
C GLY A 133 -20.24 -8.95 0.60
N GLY A 134 -21.37 -8.51 1.12
CA GLY A 134 -22.23 -9.25 2.06
C GLY A 134 -23.61 -9.52 1.48
N THR A 135 -24.59 -9.71 2.34
CA THR A 135 -26.01 -9.76 1.99
C THR A 135 -26.65 -8.38 1.96
N SER A 136 -26.04 -7.41 2.64
CA SER A 136 -26.44 -6.01 2.62
C SER A 136 -26.17 -5.39 1.24
N GLY A 137 -27.03 -4.49 0.81
CA GLY A 137 -26.82 -3.71 -0.41
C GLY A 137 -25.55 -2.86 -0.32
N ALA A 138 -24.85 -2.68 -1.43
CA ALA A 138 -23.64 -1.87 -1.44
C ALA A 138 -23.92 -0.42 -1.00
N LYS A 139 -22.94 0.17 -0.31
CA LYS A 139 -22.99 1.57 0.15
C LYS A 139 -21.84 2.36 -0.45
N GLU A 140 -22.17 3.47 -1.07
CA GLU A 140 -21.24 4.39 -1.71
C GLU A 140 -21.18 5.71 -0.96
N VAL A 141 -19.97 6.23 -0.77
CA VAL A 141 -19.71 7.57 -0.20
C VAL A 141 -18.69 8.28 -1.09
N TRP A 142 -19.10 9.40 -1.67
CA TRP A 142 -18.27 10.22 -2.52
C TRP A 142 -17.45 11.22 -1.72
N GLY A 143 -16.23 11.43 -2.17
CA GLY A 143 -15.29 12.47 -1.74
C GLY A 143 -14.46 12.96 -2.91
N ALA A 144 -13.41 13.70 -2.61
CA ALA A 144 -12.46 14.16 -3.63
C ALA A 144 -11.07 14.29 -3.03
N ILE A 145 -10.06 13.93 -3.79
CA ILE A 145 -8.67 14.31 -3.53
C ILE A 145 -8.52 15.75 -4.01
N THR A 146 -8.30 16.67 -3.08
CA THR A 146 -8.19 18.11 -3.37
C THR A 146 -6.78 18.64 -3.13
N VAL A 147 -5.95 17.86 -2.43
CA VAL A 147 -4.56 18.23 -2.08
C VAL A 147 -3.63 17.25 -2.79
N THR A 148 -2.57 17.77 -3.42
CA THR A 148 -1.58 16.97 -4.16
C THR A 148 -0.18 17.20 -3.60
N GLY A 149 0.69 16.19 -3.75
CA GLY A 149 2.10 16.28 -3.40
C GLY A 149 2.42 16.21 -1.90
N ILE A 150 1.44 16.06 -1.03
CA ILE A 150 1.63 15.84 0.42
C ILE A 150 0.65 14.80 0.94
N TRP A 151 1.04 14.03 1.95
CA TRP A 151 0.16 13.08 2.63
C TRP A 151 -1.01 13.78 3.29
N THR A 152 -2.22 13.37 2.95
CA THR A 152 -3.48 13.89 3.46
C THR A 152 -4.39 12.76 3.89
N GLU A 153 -5.05 12.89 5.05
CA GLU A 153 -6.04 11.91 5.50
C GLU A 153 -7.42 12.24 4.94
N TYR A 154 -8.05 11.23 4.33
CA TYR A 154 -9.43 11.29 3.87
C TYR A 154 -10.30 10.38 4.73
N VAL A 155 -11.51 10.83 5.06
CA VAL A 155 -12.42 10.14 5.97
C VAL A 155 -13.79 9.97 5.32
N PHE A 156 -14.27 8.73 5.29
CA PHE A 156 -15.59 8.36 4.77
C PHE A 156 -16.48 7.85 5.90
N ASN A 157 -17.68 8.40 6.01
CA ASN A 157 -18.63 8.07 7.06
C ASN A 157 -19.60 6.98 6.57
N PHE A 158 -19.57 5.83 7.23
CA PHE A 158 -20.44 4.69 7.02
C PHE A 158 -21.28 4.37 8.27
N SER A 159 -21.56 5.35 9.13
CA SER A 159 -22.28 5.14 10.39
C SER A 159 -23.73 4.65 10.18
N ASP A 160 -24.32 4.86 9.01
CA ASP A 160 -25.61 4.32 8.61
C ASP A 160 -25.55 2.82 8.24
N GLN A 161 -24.36 2.21 8.25
CA GLN A 161 -24.11 0.80 7.92
C GLN A 161 -23.83 -0.08 9.14
N ALA A 162 -24.16 0.37 10.35
CA ALA A 162 -23.81 -0.31 11.61
C ALA A 162 -24.27 -1.79 11.70
N ALA A 163 -25.34 -2.15 11.01
CA ALA A 163 -25.87 -3.52 10.99
C ALA A 163 -25.53 -4.28 9.68
N ALA A 164 -24.77 -3.68 8.78
CA ALA A 164 -24.42 -4.29 7.50
C ALA A 164 -23.28 -5.30 7.63
N ASP A 165 -23.25 -6.28 6.74
CA ASP A 165 -22.31 -7.39 6.70
C ASP A 165 -21.28 -7.29 5.57
N HIS A 166 -20.90 -6.07 5.20
CA HIS A 166 -19.93 -5.81 4.14
C HIS A 166 -18.57 -6.48 4.41
N LYS A 167 -17.95 -6.99 3.36
CA LYS A 167 -16.66 -7.71 3.41
C LYS A 167 -15.57 -7.07 2.56
N LYS A 168 -15.95 -6.14 1.69
CA LYS A 168 -15.04 -5.49 0.76
C LYS A 168 -15.11 -3.99 0.86
N ILE A 169 -13.94 -3.36 0.77
CA ILE A 169 -13.78 -1.93 0.55
C ILE A 169 -13.33 -1.77 -0.90
N VAL A 170 -14.03 -0.94 -1.65
CA VAL A 170 -13.69 -0.63 -3.04
C VAL A 170 -13.45 0.85 -3.15
N LEU A 171 -12.29 1.23 -3.69
CA LEU A 171 -11.92 2.62 -3.93
C LEU A 171 -11.79 2.86 -5.42
N PHE A 172 -12.39 3.95 -5.88
CA PHE A 172 -12.27 4.41 -7.25
C PHE A 172 -11.58 5.76 -7.23
N PHE A 173 -10.31 5.77 -7.61
CA PHE A 173 -9.55 6.99 -7.83
C PHE A 173 -9.93 7.52 -9.22
N ASN A 174 -10.27 8.80 -9.32
CA ASN A 174 -10.83 9.40 -10.53
C ASN A 174 -12.20 8.80 -10.96
N GLY A 175 -12.97 8.24 -10.03
CA GLY A 175 -14.22 7.55 -10.29
C GLY A 175 -15.21 8.38 -11.14
N GLY A 176 -15.79 7.74 -12.14
CA GLY A 176 -16.73 8.37 -13.08
C GLY A 176 -16.07 9.23 -14.16
N GLN A 177 -14.73 9.32 -14.22
CA GLN A 177 -14.01 10.10 -15.22
C GLN A 177 -13.26 9.19 -16.20
N ASN A 178 -13.21 9.61 -17.43
CA ASN A 178 -12.52 8.97 -18.55
C ASN A 178 -11.89 10.09 -19.39
N ASP A 179 -10.92 10.79 -18.82
CA ASP A 179 -10.33 12.00 -19.41
C ASP A 179 -8.97 11.74 -20.08
N GLY A 180 -8.51 10.49 -20.11
CA GLY A 180 -7.26 10.07 -20.74
C GLY A 180 -6.02 10.54 -20.00
N THR A 181 -6.17 11.07 -18.77
CA THR A 181 -5.06 11.60 -18.00
C THR A 181 -4.71 10.68 -16.84
N ALA A 182 -3.52 10.10 -16.88
CA ALA A 182 -3.07 9.23 -15.81
C ALA A 182 -2.87 9.96 -14.48
N SER A 183 -3.15 9.26 -13.39
CA SER A 183 -2.84 9.71 -12.03
C SER A 183 -2.17 8.61 -11.22
N VAL A 184 -1.35 9.00 -10.24
CA VAL A 184 -0.73 8.07 -9.29
C VAL A 184 -1.12 8.50 -7.89
N VAL A 185 -1.56 7.53 -7.11
CA VAL A 185 -1.81 7.68 -5.67
C VAL A 185 -0.97 6.66 -4.89
N TYR A 186 -0.60 7.06 -3.70
CA TYR A 186 0.12 6.22 -2.76
C TYR A 186 -0.65 6.14 -1.45
#